data_4913bdbb42cabdd6619767b79917d6d3
#
_entry.id   4913bdbb42cabdd6619767b79917d6d3
#
_cell.length_a   1.000
_cell.length_b   1.000
_cell.length_c   1.000
_cell.angle_alpha   90.00
_cell.angle_beta   90.00
_cell.angle_gamma   90.00
#
_symmetry.space_group_name_H-M   'P 1'
#
loop_
_entity.id
_entity.type
_entity.pdbx_description
1 polymer ?
#
loop_
_entity_poly.entity_id
_entity_poly.type
_entity_poly.pdbx_seq_one_letter_code
_entity_poly.pdbx_strand_id
1 'polypeptide(L)'
;MRWIMMVEGNRLARYESRMFDYFDAHTIISKNDRLLIPHRDRDGIHIVPNGVELEQFTPSDTKAPPNPSKRALLFTGNMSYAPNVDAAQFLVEEIMPLLQTPNVHLTLAGAQPKAQVSALASERVHVTGWVDDIADEYRKADLFVAPLRMGTGLQNKVLEAMSS
;
A
#
# COMPACT_ATOMS: atom_id res chain seq x y z
N MET A 1 3.87 -12.98 22.81
CA MET A 1 3.26 -12.65 21.51
C MET A 1 3.70 -13.60 20.38
N ARG A 2 4.99 -13.87 20.13
CA ARG A 2 5.46 -14.80 19.07
C ARG A 2 4.82 -16.20 19.10
N TRP A 3 4.69 -16.80 20.29
CA TRP A 3 4.10 -18.15 20.45
C TRP A 3 2.61 -18.19 20.03
N ILE A 4 1.82 -17.18 20.42
CA ILE A 4 0.41 -17.08 20.03
C ILE A 4 0.28 -16.99 18.51
N MET A 5 1.11 -16.15 17.86
CA MET A 5 1.11 -16.02 16.40
C MET A 5 1.51 -17.33 15.70
N MET A 6 2.43 -18.10 16.24
CA MET A 6 2.79 -19.41 15.69
C MET A 6 1.63 -20.41 15.78
N VAL A 7 0.94 -20.45 16.93
CA VAL A 7 -0.22 -21.34 17.13
C VAL A 7 -1.35 -20.96 16.16
N GLU A 8 -1.68 -19.67 16.07
CA GLU A 8 -2.71 -19.17 15.15
C GLU A 8 -2.33 -19.37 13.68
N GLY A 9 -1.10 -19.15 13.30
CA GLY A 9 -0.59 -19.45 11.96
C GLY A 9 -0.77 -20.92 11.56
N ASN A 10 -0.42 -21.84 12.48
CA ASN A 10 -0.62 -23.27 12.24
C ASN A 10 -2.10 -23.67 12.15
N ARG A 11 -2.95 -23.03 12.93
CA ARG A 11 -4.41 -23.26 12.87
C ARG A 11 -4.98 -22.74 11.57
N LEU A 12 -4.59 -21.56 11.13
CA LEU A 12 -4.99 -20.98 9.86
C LEU A 12 -4.55 -21.86 8.69
N ALA A 13 -3.29 -22.28 8.64
CA ALA A 13 -2.79 -23.16 7.59
C ALA A 13 -3.59 -24.47 7.48
N ARG A 14 -3.94 -25.08 8.62
CA ARG A 14 -4.80 -26.29 8.63
C ARG A 14 -6.22 -26.00 8.15
N TYR A 15 -6.75 -24.84 8.51
CA TYR A 15 -8.07 -24.43 8.06
C TYR A 15 -8.10 -24.19 6.55
N GLU A 16 -7.16 -23.42 6.03
CA GLU A 16 -7.02 -23.14 4.59
C GLU A 16 -6.86 -24.42 3.78
N SER A 17 -6.00 -25.34 4.24
CA SER A 17 -5.80 -26.63 3.57
C SER A 17 -7.10 -27.48 3.54
N ARG A 18 -7.90 -27.45 4.58
CA ARG A 18 -9.18 -28.18 4.60
C ARG A 18 -10.24 -27.49 3.75
N MET A 19 -10.31 -26.16 3.81
CA MET A 19 -11.29 -25.39 3.05
C MET A 19 -11.06 -25.46 1.56
N PHE A 20 -9.82 -25.73 1.13
CA PHE A 20 -9.48 -25.93 -0.27
C PHE A 20 -10.34 -27.00 -0.94
N ASP A 21 -10.55 -28.13 -0.28
CA ASP A 21 -11.31 -29.28 -0.82
C ASP A 21 -12.85 -29.04 -0.88
N TYR A 22 -13.36 -27.91 -0.34
CA TYR A 22 -14.78 -27.59 -0.37
C TYR A 22 -15.24 -26.80 -1.60
N PHE A 23 -14.31 -26.35 -2.43
CA PHE A 23 -14.60 -25.51 -3.60
C PHE A 23 -14.11 -26.17 -4.89
N ASP A 24 -14.88 -26.03 -5.97
CA ASP A 24 -14.54 -26.60 -7.29
C ASP A 24 -13.49 -25.77 -8.03
N ALA A 25 -13.32 -24.50 -7.71
CA ALA A 25 -12.35 -23.60 -8.32
C ALA A 25 -11.77 -22.63 -7.30
N HIS A 26 -10.51 -22.26 -7.52
CA HIS A 26 -9.77 -21.37 -6.62
C HIS A 26 -9.13 -20.24 -7.41
N THR A 27 -9.16 -19.06 -6.86
CA THR A 27 -8.46 -17.89 -7.41
C THR A 27 -7.59 -17.23 -6.35
N ILE A 28 -6.52 -16.57 -6.78
CA ILE A 28 -5.63 -15.80 -5.92
C ILE A 28 -5.03 -14.64 -6.71
N ILE A 29 -4.65 -13.57 -6.03
CA ILE A 29 -4.21 -12.33 -6.70
C ILE A 29 -2.77 -12.36 -7.21
N SER A 30 -1.90 -13.21 -6.63
CA SER A 30 -0.51 -13.28 -7.06
C SER A 30 0.08 -14.69 -6.99
N LYS A 31 1.14 -14.90 -7.79
CA LYS A 31 1.91 -16.14 -7.76
C LYS A 31 2.59 -16.36 -6.40
N ASN A 32 3.06 -15.29 -5.76
CA ASN A 32 3.72 -15.40 -4.47
C ASN A 32 2.74 -15.84 -3.38
N ASP A 33 1.53 -15.29 -3.37
CA ASP A 33 0.49 -15.72 -2.42
C ASP A 33 0.06 -17.16 -2.66
N ARG A 34 -0.03 -17.60 -3.94
CA ARG A 34 -0.29 -19.01 -4.27
C ARG A 34 0.71 -19.95 -3.64
N LEU A 35 1.99 -19.58 -3.63
CA LEU A 35 3.04 -20.41 -3.03
C LEU A 35 2.90 -20.56 -1.50
N LEU A 36 2.18 -19.65 -0.85
CA LEU A 36 1.92 -19.69 0.60
C LEU A 36 0.76 -20.60 0.97
N ILE A 37 -0.11 -20.98 0.01
CA ILE A 37 -1.25 -21.85 0.28
C ILE A 37 -0.75 -23.26 0.65
N PRO A 38 -1.12 -23.79 1.83
CA PRO A 38 -0.60 -25.06 2.35
C PRO A 38 -1.39 -26.26 1.81
N HIS A 39 -1.54 -26.35 0.48
CA HIS A 39 -2.25 -27.45 -0.18
C HIS A 39 -1.45 -28.06 -1.31
N ARG A 40 -1.56 -29.41 -1.51
CA ARG A 40 -0.84 -30.14 -2.56
C ARG A 40 -1.22 -29.69 -3.97
N ASP A 41 -2.50 -29.36 -4.18
CA ASP A 41 -3.06 -28.98 -5.49
C ASP A 41 -3.08 -27.45 -5.69
N ARG A 42 -2.31 -26.69 -4.90
CA ARG A 42 -2.22 -25.22 -4.98
C ARG A 42 -1.81 -24.71 -6.37
N ASP A 43 -1.09 -25.52 -7.15
CA ASP A 43 -0.66 -25.12 -8.49
C ASP A 43 -1.82 -25.01 -9.48
N GLY A 44 -2.97 -25.64 -9.17
CA GLY A 44 -4.23 -25.49 -9.89
C GLY A 44 -5.00 -24.17 -9.59
N ILE A 45 -4.55 -23.37 -8.63
CA ILE A 45 -5.19 -22.07 -8.32
C ILE A 45 -4.96 -21.11 -9.50
N HIS A 46 -6.03 -20.53 -10.01
CA HIS A 46 -5.96 -19.51 -11.05
C HIS A 46 -5.50 -18.17 -10.47
N ILE A 47 -4.51 -17.56 -11.13
CA ILE A 47 -4.04 -16.23 -10.73
C ILE A 47 -4.90 -15.19 -11.43
N VAL A 48 -5.65 -14.41 -10.65
CA VAL A 48 -6.50 -13.31 -11.11
C VAL A 48 -6.01 -12.05 -10.38
N PRO A 49 -5.11 -11.27 -10.98
CA PRO A 49 -4.58 -10.07 -10.34
C PRO A 49 -5.66 -9.01 -10.15
N ASN A 50 -5.47 -8.16 -9.15
CA ASN A 50 -6.33 -7.00 -8.97
C ASN A 50 -6.22 -6.04 -10.17
N GLY A 51 -7.33 -5.43 -10.51
CA GLY A 51 -7.40 -4.31 -11.45
C GLY A 51 -7.45 -2.97 -10.72
N VAL A 52 -7.50 -1.89 -11.50
CA VAL A 52 -7.72 -0.52 -11.05
C VAL A 52 -8.85 0.10 -11.86
N GLU A 53 -9.62 0.99 -11.23
CA GLU A 53 -10.70 1.75 -11.87
C GLU A 53 -10.09 2.88 -12.71
N LEU A 54 -9.93 2.65 -14.02
CA LEU A 54 -9.25 3.59 -14.92
C LEU A 54 -10.02 4.90 -15.11
N GLU A 55 -11.35 4.90 -14.93
CA GLU A 55 -12.16 6.12 -15.05
C GLU A 55 -11.89 7.06 -13.86
N GLN A 56 -11.64 6.51 -12.67
CA GLN A 56 -11.32 7.28 -11.48
C GLN A 56 -9.83 7.68 -11.45
N PHE A 57 -8.94 6.72 -11.73
CA PHE A 57 -7.50 6.90 -11.70
C PHE A 57 -6.96 7.19 -13.11
N THR A 58 -7.20 8.40 -13.56
CA THR A 58 -6.81 8.90 -14.88
C THR A 58 -5.85 10.08 -14.71
N PRO A 59 -4.78 10.17 -15.51
CA PRO A 59 -3.91 11.34 -15.51
C PRO A 59 -4.68 12.63 -15.78
N SER A 60 -4.29 13.72 -15.15
CA SER A 60 -4.88 15.02 -15.42
C SER A 60 -4.33 15.60 -16.73
N ASP A 61 -5.22 15.90 -17.67
CA ASP A 61 -4.86 16.60 -18.92
C ASP A 61 -4.30 18.01 -18.68
N THR A 62 -4.55 18.55 -17.47
CA THR A 62 -4.16 19.91 -17.08
C THR A 62 -3.04 19.93 -16.06
N LYS A 63 -2.31 18.83 -15.86
CA LYS A 63 -1.22 18.79 -14.89
C LYS A 63 -0.17 19.84 -15.27
N ALA A 64 0.01 20.82 -14.40
CA ALA A 64 1.08 21.79 -14.56
C ALA A 64 2.44 21.07 -14.60
N PRO A 65 3.40 21.55 -15.39
CA PRO A 65 4.74 20.95 -15.40
C PRO A 65 5.29 20.93 -13.97
N PRO A 66 6.05 19.88 -13.61
CA PRO A 66 6.62 19.75 -12.27
C PRO A 66 7.38 21.03 -11.88
N ASN A 67 7.05 21.61 -10.75
CA ASN A 67 7.75 22.77 -10.24
C ASN A 67 9.17 22.36 -9.81
N PRO A 68 10.24 22.84 -10.46
CA PRO A 68 11.61 22.46 -10.12
C PRO A 68 11.99 22.86 -8.68
N SER A 69 11.30 23.88 -8.13
CA SER A 69 11.55 24.40 -6.79
C SER A 69 10.74 23.69 -5.69
N LYS A 70 9.79 22.80 -6.05
CA LYS A 70 8.99 22.07 -5.08
C LYS A 70 8.66 20.69 -5.65
N ARG A 71 8.94 19.63 -4.90
CA ARG A 71 8.59 18.25 -5.25
C ARG A 71 7.57 17.68 -4.28
N ALA A 72 6.51 17.11 -4.82
CA ALA A 72 5.43 16.51 -4.07
C ALA A 72 5.55 14.99 -4.10
N LEU A 73 5.84 14.39 -2.95
CA LEU A 73 5.78 12.96 -2.73
C LEU A 73 4.44 12.58 -2.15
N LEU A 74 3.93 11.41 -2.52
CA LEU A 74 2.70 10.84 -1.98
C LEU A 74 2.92 9.41 -1.49
N PHE A 75 2.36 9.10 -0.33
CA PHE A 75 2.11 7.75 0.14
C PHE A 75 0.66 7.63 0.59
N THR A 76 -0.04 6.58 0.13
CA THR A 76 -1.46 6.37 0.46
C THR A 76 -1.70 5.09 1.23
N GLY A 77 -2.77 5.07 2.02
CA GLY A 77 -3.27 3.85 2.66
C GLY A 77 -4.07 4.10 3.93
N ASN A 78 -4.70 3.05 4.45
CA ASN A 78 -5.29 3.11 5.77
C ASN A 78 -4.17 3.21 6.82
N MET A 79 -4.08 4.35 7.53
CA MET A 79 -3.01 4.68 8.47
C MET A 79 -3.22 4.05 9.86
N SER A 80 -4.20 3.15 10.00
CA SER A 80 -4.33 2.25 11.17
C SER A 80 -3.72 0.86 10.92
N TYR A 81 -3.49 0.49 9.65
CA TYR A 81 -2.92 -0.80 9.26
C TYR A 81 -1.41 -0.83 9.46
N ALA A 82 -0.92 -1.80 10.22
CA ALA A 82 0.48 -1.84 10.68
C ALA A 82 1.54 -1.69 9.57
N PRO A 83 1.44 -2.35 8.40
CA PRO A 83 2.38 -2.16 7.30
C PRO A 83 2.42 -0.72 6.75
N ASN A 84 1.28 -0.02 6.70
CA ASN A 84 1.24 1.36 6.25
C ASN A 84 1.82 2.32 7.29
N VAL A 85 1.58 2.04 8.57
CA VAL A 85 2.18 2.80 9.68
C VAL A 85 3.69 2.67 9.66
N ASP A 86 4.22 1.45 9.52
CA ASP A 86 5.66 1.18 9.40
C ASP A 86 6.26 1.90 8.18
N ALA A 87 5.60 1.81 7.03
CA ALA A 87 6.06 2.48 5.81
C ALA A 87 6.08 4.01 5.94
N ALA A 88 5.05 4.61 6.58
CA ALA A 88 4.99 6.05 6.82
C ALA A 88 6.12 6.52 7.74
N GLN A 89 6.38 5.81 8.84
CA GLN A 89 7.49 6.10 9.74
C GLN A 89 8.84 5.95 9.04
N PHE A 90 9.06 4.84 8.34
CA PHE A 90 10.28 4.60 7.58
C PHE A 90 10.53 5.68 6.52
N LEU A 91 9.48 6.11 5.82
CA LEU A 91 9.58 7.16 4.82
C LEU A 91 9.99 8.50 5.44
N VAL A 92 9.38 8.88 6.56
CA VAL A 92 9.64 10.19 7.20
C VAL A 92 10.95 10.21 7.99
N GLU A 93 11.24 9.14 8.75
CA GLU A 93 12.35 9.12 9.70
C GLU A 93 13.67 8.70 9.04
N GLU A 94 13.61 7.84 8.02
CA GLU A 94 14.82 7.25 7.43
C GLU A 94 15.05 7.73 5.98
N ILE A 95 14.01 7.82 5.13
CA ILE A 95 14.19 8.16 3.71
C ILE A 95 14.24 9.66 3.49
N MET A 96 13.28 10.41 4.02
CA MET A 96 13.21 11.86 3.81
C MET A 96 14.49 12.61 4.22
N PRO A 97 15.20 12.25 5.32
CA PRO A 97 16.46 12.89 5.69
C PRO A 97 17.60 12.70 4.68
N LEU A 98 17.56 11.62 3.89
CA LEU A 98 18.58 11.32 2.87
C LEU A 98 18.37 12.09 1.57
N LEU A 99 17.22 12.72 1.37
CA LEU A 99 16.90 13.45 0.16
C LEU A 99 17.68 14.78 0.12
N GLN A 100 18.61 14.90 -0.81
CA GLN A 100 19.40 16.12 -1.03
C GLN A 100 18.63 17.20 -1.80
N THR A 101 17.52 16.82 -2.45
CA THR A 101 16.67 17.75 -3.20
C THR A 101 15.99 18.72 -2.24
N PRO A 102 16.15 20.03 -2.40
CA PRO A 102 15.46 21.02 -1.57
C PRO A 102 13.95 20.99 -1.84
N ASN A 103 13.16 21.42 -0.83
CA ASN A 103 11.71 21.62 -0.96
C ASN A 103 10.91 20.36 -1.36
N VAL A 104 11.33 19.19 -0.93
CA VAL A 104 10.53 17.97 -1.02
C VAL A 104 9.48 17.97 0.09
N HIS A 105 8.22 17.86 -0.30
CA HIS A 105 7.08 17.75 0.59
C HIS A 105 6.44 16.38 0.42
N LEU A 106 6.06 15.77 1.53
CA LEU A 106 5.40 14.46 1.57
C LEU A 106 3.97 14.61 2.05
N THR A 107 3.04 14.01 1.32
CA THR A 107 1.66 13.80 1.77
C THR A 107 1.47 12.35 2.16
N LEU A 108 1.04 12.11 3.39
CA LEU A 108 0.57 10.83 3.90
C LEU A 108 -0.96 10.85 3.85
N ALA A 109 -1.55 10.30 2.78
CA ALA A 109 -2.98 10.39 2.54
C ALA A 109 -3.70 9.09 2.90
N GLY A 110 -4.79 9.22 3.66
CA GLY A 110 -5.70 8.11 3.93
C GLY A 110 -6.26 8.07 5.34
N ALA A 111 -7.24 7.18 5.50
CA ALA A 111 -8.07 7.10 6.68
C ALA A 111 -7.33 6.69 7.95
N GLN A 112 -7.91 7.06 9.08
CA GLN A 112 -7.61 6.56 10.42
C GLN A 112 -6.12 6.66 10.84
N PRO A 113 -5.47 7.84 10.74
CA PRO A 113 -4.09 7.97 11.19
C PRO A 113 -4.02 7.72 12.70
N LYS A 114 -3.19 6.74 13.09
CA LYS A 114 -2.84 6.53 14.49
C LYS A 114 -2.02 7.71 15.00
N ALA A 115 -2.00 7.92 16.32
CA ALA A 115 -1.27 9.01 16.96
C ALA A 115 0.20 9.08 16.50
N GLN A 116 0.87 7.95 16.33
CA GLN A 116 2.24 7.87 15.83
C GLN A 116 2.40 8.34 14.38
N VAL A 117 1.38 8.17 13.51
CA VAL A 117 1.41 8.71 12.15
C VAL A 117 1.08 10.20 12.15
N SER A 118 0.09 10.60 12.95
CA SER A 118 -0.25 12.03 13.11
C SER A 118 0.91 12.86 13.68
N ALA A 119 1.73 12.28 14.54
CA ALA A 119 2.93 12.90 15.10
C ALA A 119 4.06 13.14 14.09
N LEU A 120 4.02 12.49 12.89
CA LEU A 120 4.98 12.72 11.81
C LEU A 120 4.76 14.05 11.07
N ALA A 121 3.61 14.70 11.29
CA ALA A 121 3.28 15.96 10.64
C ALA A 121 4.32 17.05 10.96
N SER A 122 4.75 17.80 9.94
CA SER A 122 5.74 18.87 10.03
C SER A 122 5.56 19.86 8.88
N GLU A 123 6.41 20.87 8.77
CA GLU A 123 6.39 21.78 7.61
C GLU A 123 6.55 21.04 6.25
N ARG A 124 7.22 19.90 6.25
CA ARG A 124 7.48 19.09 5.04
C ARG A 124 6.62 17.83 4.93
N VAL A 125 5.86 17.49 5.96
CA VAL A 125 5.03 16.27 6.01
C VAL A 125 3.59 16.64 6.36
N HIS A 126 2.69 16.40 5.41
CA HIS A 126 1.26 16.60 5.58
C HIS A 126 0.55 15.25 5.79
N VAL A 127 -0.24 15.15 6.86
CA VAL A 127 -1.08 13.96 7.15
C VAL A 127 -2.53 14.36 6.96
N THR A 128 -3.16 13.83 5.91
CA THR A 128 -4.51 14.29 5.52
C THR A 128 -5.63 13.74 6.40
N GLY A 129 -5.47 12.50 6.91
CA GLY A 129 -6.61 11.73 7.36
C GLY A 129 -7.46 11.24 6.18
N TRP A 130 -8.76 11.11 6.38
CA TRP A 130 -9.69 10.76 5.31
C TRP A 130 -9.69 11.82 4.23
N VAL A 131 -9.73 11.39 2.97
CA VAL A 131 -9.91 12.24 1.77
C VAL A 131 -11.09 11.72 0.96
N ASP A 132 -11.89 12.62 0.40
CA ASP A 132 -13.07 12.25 -0.35
C ASP A 132 -12.72 11.64 -1.71
N ASP A 133 -11.70 12.18 -2.39
CA ASP A 133 -11.17 11.63 -3.63
C ASP A 133 -9.65 11.43 -3.53
N ILE A 134 -9.27 10.16 -3.39
CA ILE A 134 -7.85 9.79 -3.30
C ILE A 134 -7.13 9.97 -4.65
N ALA A 135 -7.84 9.90 -5.78
CA ALA A 135 -7.27 10.10 -7.09
C ALA A 135 -6.74 11.53 -7.28
N ASP A 136 -7.37 12.51 -6.64
CA ASP A 136 -6.86 13.88 -6.61
C ASP A 136 -5.49 13.99 -5.93
N GLU A 137 -5.25 13.22 -4.88
CA GLU A 137 -3.94 13.21 -4.22
C GLU A 137 -2.86 12.61 -5.13
N TYR A 138 -3.20 11.55 -5.89
CA TYR A 138 -2.29 11.00 -6.90
C TYR A 138 -1.97 12.03 -8.00
N ARG A 139 -2.97 12.73 -8.51
CA ARG A 139 -2.80 13.74 -9.57
C ARG A 139 -1.95 14.94 -9.13
N LYS A 140 -1.99 15.32 -7.84
CA LYS A 140 -1.18 16.41 -7.26
C LYS A 140 0.28 16.03 -7.04
N ALA A 141 0.59 14.74 -6.94
CA ALA A 141 1.92 14.27 -6.63
C ALA A 141 2.82 14.23 -7.87
N ASP A 142 4.11 14.52 -7.68
CA ASP A 142 5.14 14.28 -8.70
C ASP A 142 5.61 12.83 -8.69
N LEU A 143 5.61 12.20 -7.50
CA LEU A 143 6.08 10.83 -7.32
C LEU A 143 5.30 10.15 -6.20
N PHE A 144 4.79 8.96 -6.50
CA PHE A 144 4.25 8.05 -5.50
C PHE A 144 5.35 7.15 -4.93
N VAL A 145 5.42 7.01 -3.61
CA VAL A 145 6.44 6.23 -2.91
C VAL A 145 5.78 5.23 -1.97
N ALA A 146 6.07 3.95 -2.13
CA ALA A 146 5.51 2.89 -1.28
C ALA A 146 6.62 2.01 -0.67
N PRO A 147 7.33 2.47 0.37
CA PRO A 147 8.46 1.76 0.96
C PRO A 147 7.98 0.69 1.96
N LEU A 148 7.11 -0.19 1.51
CA LEU A 148 6.54 -1.25 2.33
C LEU A 148 7.58 -2.32 2.64
N ARG A 149 7.87 -2.53 3.91
CA ARG A 149 8.80 -3.57 4.42
C ARG A 149 8.08 -4.80 4.93
N MET A 150 6.75 -4.70 5.10
CA MET A 150 5.88 -5.78 5.55
C MET A 150 4.74 -6.00 4.58
N GLY A 151 4.35 -7.25 4.41
CA GLY A 151 3.23 -7.65 3.57
C GLY A 151 3.66 -8.44 2.34
N THR A 152 2.69 -9.10 1.73
CA THR A 152 2.79 -9.89 0.51
C THR A 152 1.70 -9.42 -0.46
N GLY A 153 1.80 -9.88 -1.71
CA GLY A 153 0.78 -9.65 -2.71
C GLY A 153 0.86 -8.31 -3.44
N LEU A 154 -0.08 -8.12 -4.33
CA LEU A 154 -0.27 -6.91 -5.11
C LEU A 154 -0.81 -5.78 -4.23
N GLN A 155 -0.23 -4.59 -4.36
CA GLN A 155 -0.67 -3.40 -3.65
C GLN A 155 -1.49 -2.53 -4.61
N ASN A 156 -2.81 -2.42 -4.40
CA ASN A 156 -3.70 -1.63 -5.27
C ASN A 156 -3.22 -0.18 -5.42
N LYS A 157 -2.72 0.42 -4.35
CA LYS A 157 -2.16 1.78 -4.36
C LYS A 157 -1.05 1.99 -5.40
N VAL A 158 -0.30 0.93 -5.75
CA VAL A 158 0.72 1.01 -6.80
C VAL A 158 0.06 1.03 -8.17
N LEU A 159 -0.97 0.22 -8.39
CA LEU A 159 -1.76 0.23 -9.63
C LEU A 159 -2.48 1.57 -9.83
N GLU A 160 -3.07 2.11 -8.75
CA GLU A 160 -3.72 3.42 -8.72
C GLU A 160 -2.73 4.54 -9.12
N ALA A 161 -1.53 4.52 -8.52
CA ALA A 161 -0.48 5.48 -8.85
C ALA A 161 0.04 5.35 -10.28
N MET A 162 0.08 4.13 -10.84
CA MET A 162 0.55 3.90 -12.22
C MET A 162 -0.47 4.34 -13.28
N SER A 163 -1.75 4.45 -12.90
CA SER A 163 -2.84 4.85 -13.80
C SER A 163 -3.24 6.33 -13.68
N SER A 164 -2.66 7.08 -12.71
CA SER A 164 -3.01 8.50 -12.42
C SER A 164 -2.09 9.52 -13.08
#